data_b370f2c3115e04d25b234ce8df3b5739
#
_entry.id   b370f2c3115e04d25b234ce8df3b5739
#
_cell.length_a   1.000
_cell.length_b   1.000
_cell.length_c   1.000
_cell.angle_alpha   90.00
_cell.angle_beta   90.00
_cell.angle_gamma   90.00
#
_symmetry.space_group_name_H-M   'P 1'
#
loop_
_entity.id
_entity.type
_entity.pdbx_description
1 polymer ?
#
loop_
_entity_poly.entity_id
_entity_poly.type
_entity_poly.pdbx_seq_one_letter_code
_entity_poly.pdbx_strand_id
1 'polypeptide(L)'
;MKCRVLLAALITVACMGATEPARTQTQIESGHFKTSDGVQLHYLEAGSGPLLVFVPGWTMPADIWDPQIRHFAATHHVVALDPRGHGRSEKPSHGYYPSRRGQDIGELLEHLGSEPAVVVAWSLGVQETLVYTQEHGTENVRALVLVDWDIIDDEPEYFTSRFISLQVGREAWTRGFIKGIFHNPPSEEYLEAITQAALSVPTNATAIMIGNIILMGPNDLSSVVNTLDRPVLFVYSSENWAVEAADEVRQHWPDSRVEVINETSHALFVDQPERFNQVLDEFIATLPGQ
;
A
#
# COMPACT_ATOMS: atom_id res chain seq x y z
N MET A 1 -65.95 54.30 23.10
CA MET A 1 -65.41 52.99 22.61
C MET A 1 -64.16 53.34 21.84
N LYS A 2 -63.00 52.99 22.41
CA LYS A 2 -61.65 53.22 21.78
C LYS A 2 -61.15 51.88 21.27
N CYS A 3 -61.06 51.73 19.94
CA CYS A 3 -60.52 50.54 19.30
C CYS A 3 -58.98 50.67 19.29
N ARG A 4 -58.28 49.70 19.96
CA ARG A 4 -56.82 49.56 19.92
C ARG A 4 -56.44 48.57 18.81
N VAL A 5 -55.78 49.09 17.79
CA VAL A 5 -55.14 48.24 16.76
C VAL A 5 -53.79 47.76 17.30
N LEU A 6 -53.60 46.44 17.42
CA LEU A 6 -52.33 45.81 17.72
C LEU A 6 -51.58 45.56 16.41
N LEU A 7 -50.42 46.20 16.29
CA LEU A 7 -49.48 45.94 15.19
C LEU A 7 -48.56 44.76 15.57
N ALA A 8 -48.72 43.65 14.88
CA ALA A 8 -47.81 42.49 15.05
C ALA A 8 -46.59 42.67 14.12
N ALA A 9 -45.43 42.83 14.71
CA ALA A 9 -44.14 42.84 13.96
C ALA A 9 -43.71 41.40 13.67
N LEU A 10 -43.67 41.01 12.40
CA LEU A 10 -43.02 39.77 11.93
C LEU A 10 -41.51 39.98 11.93
N ILE A 11 -40.81 39.27 12.79
CA ILE A 11 -39.33 39.13 12.77
C ILE A 11 -39.01 38.00 11.80
N THR A 12 -38.51 38.29 10.62
CA THR A 12 -37.97 37.33 9.66
C THR A 12 -36.53 37.01 10.08
N VAL A 13 -36.31 35.84 10.67
CA VAL A 13 -34.95 35.29 10.92
C VAL A 13 -34.42 34.76 9.60
N ALA A 14 -33.46 35.47 9.01
CA ALA A 14 -32.71 34.99 7.86
C ALA A 14 -31.70 33.96 8.36
N CYS A 15 -31.95 32.66 8.13
CA CYS A 15 -30.95 31.60 8.26
C CYS A 15 -29.89 31.81 7.16
N MET A 16 -28.76 32.43 7.52
CA MET A 16 -27.54 32.34 6.72
C MET A 16 -27.03 30.91 6.77
N GLY A 17 -27.37 30.08 5.78
CA GLY A 17 -26.76 28.81 5.55
C GLY A 17 -25.27 29.03 5.21
N ALA A 18 -24.40 28.64 6.11
CA ALA A 18 -22.98 28.50 5.81
C ALA A 18 -22.85 27.39 4.74
N THR A 19 -22.59 27.79 3.49
CA THR A 19 -22.18 26.85 2.45
C THR A 19 -20.79 26.34 2.85
N GLU A 20 -20.71 25.06 3.26
CA GLU A 20 -19.41 24.38 3.35
C GLU A 20 -18.70 24.53 1.99
N PRO A 21 -17.40 24.89 2.01
CA PRO A 21 -16.64 24.92 0.76
C PRO A 21 -16.68 23.53 0.14
N ALA A 22 -17.06 23.44 -1.13
CA ALA A 22 -17.02 22.21 -1.89
C ALA A 22 -15.60 21.65 -1.77
N ARG A 23 -15.44 20.45 -1.17
CA ARG A 23 -14.17 19.72 -1.16
C ARG A 23 -13.77 19.53 -2.63
N THR A 24 -12.74 20.23 -3.05
CA THR A 24 -12.15 20.03 -4.37
C THR A 24 -11.75 18.56 -4.44
N GLN A 25 -12.30 17.84 -5.40
CA GLN A 25 -11.98 16.42 -5.57
C GLN A 25 -10.48 16.32 -5.89
N THR A 26 -9.71 15.55 -5.08
CA THR A 26 -8.29 15.34 -5.31
C THR A 26 -8.08 14.78 -6.71
N GLN A 27 -7.35 15.52 -7.55
CA GLN A 27 -6.98 15.04 -8.88
C GLN A 27 -5.84 14.05 -8.74
N ILE A 28 -6.06 12.82 -9.20
CA ILE A 28 -5.04 11.78 -9.28
C ILE A 28 -4.57 11.74 -10.73
N GLU A 29 -3.27 11.85 -10.93
CA GLU A 29 -2.62 11.87 -12.24
C GLU A 29 -1.87 10.56 -12.50
N SER A 30 -1.61 10.28 -13.77
CA SER A 30 -0.81 9.12 -14.19
C SER A 30 0.55 9.59 -14.64
N GLY A 31 1.60 9.04 -14.01
CA GLY A 31 2.99 9.23 -14.41
C GLY A 31 3.61 7.96 -14.97
N HIS A 32 4.73 8.11 -15.64
CA HIS A 32 5.52 6.99 -16.16
C HIS A 32 7.00 7.31 -16.07
N PHE A 33 7.81 6.27 -15.83
CA PHE A 33 9.27 6.37 -15.95
C PHE A 33 9.83 5.13 -16.63
N LYS A 34 11.04 5.24 -17.15
CA LYS A 34 11.72 4.13 -17.81
C LYS A 34 12.85 3.62 -16.94
N THR A 35 12.81 2.32 -16.65
CA THR A 35 13.84 1.65 -15.86
C THR A 35 15.15 1.46 -16.64
N SER A 36 16.25 1.17 -15.95
CA SER A 36 17.57 0.95 -16.54
C SER A 36 17.62 -0.23 -17.52
N ASP A 37 16.75 -1.23 -17.33
CA ASP A 37 16.59 -2.34 -18.27
C ASP A 37 15.57 -2.06 -19.40
N GLY A 38 15.09 -0.82 -19.48
CA GLY A 38 14.30 -0.31 -20.60
C GLY A 38 12.79 -0.51 -20.47
N VAL A 39 12.29 -1.05 -19.35
CA VAL A 39 10.86 -1.29 -19.09
C VAL A 39 10.18 0.02 -18.68
N GLN A 40 9.01 0.31 -19.24
CA GLN A 40 8.21 1.48 -18.84
C GLN A 40 7.29 1.12 -17.68
N LEU A 41 7.48 1.77 -16.54
CA LEU A 41 6.62 1.61 -15.38
C LEU A 41 5.69 2.81 -15.22
N HIS A 42 4.49 2.52 -14.76
CA HIS A 42 3.44 3.48 -14.47
C HIS A 42 3.33 3.70 -12.96
N TYR A 43 2.90 4.90 -12.59
CA TYR A 43 2.49 5.21 -11.22
C TYR A 43 1.30 6.18 -11.23
N LEU A 44 0.56 6.20 -10.12
CA LEU A 44 -0.41 7.23 -9.81
C LEU A 44 0.24 8.26 -8.89
N GLU A 45 -0.07 9.54 -9.09
CA GLU A 45 0.40 10.58 -8.20
C GLU A 45 -0.68 11.62 -7.90
N ALA A 46 -0.58 12.26 -6.73
CA ALA A 46 -1.45 13.35 -6.31
C ALA A 46 -0.79 14.20 -5.22
N GLY A 47 -1.21 15.45 -5.13
CA GLY A 47 -0.79 16.37 -4.08
C GLY A 47 0.61 16.95 -4.29
N SER A 48 1.15 17.55 -3.24
CA SER A 48 2.48 18.15 -3.21
C SER A 48 2.98 18.22 -1.76
N GLY A 49 4.30 18.23 -1.54
CA GLY A 49 4.92 18.23 -0.22
C GLY A 49 5.91 17.10 -0.06
N PRO A 50 6.20 16.63 1.17
CA PRO A 50 7.08 15.50 1.41
C PRO A 50 6.63 14.24 0.67
N LEU A 51 7.58 13.46 0.17
CA LEU A 51 7.29 12.30 -0.67
C LEU A 51 6.80 11.10 0.16
N LEU A 52 5.66 10.53 -0.26
CA LEU A 52 5.05 9.31 0.30
C LEU A 52 4.79 8.32 -0.83
N VAL A 53 5.48 7.18 -0.82
CA VAL A 53 5.43 6.17 -1.88
C VAL A 53 4.77 4.89 -1.38
N PHE A 54 3.77 4.41 -2.14
CA PHE A 54 3.05 3.17 -1.88
C PHE A 54 3.47 2.08 -2.87
N VAL A 55 3.90 0.93 -2.34
CA VAL A 55 4.29 -0.26 -3.09
C VAL A 55 3.30 -1.38 -2.81
N PRO A 56 2.51 -1.82 -3.81
CA PRO A 56 1.49 -2.83 -3.60
C PRO A 56 2.08 -4.25 -3.56
N GLY A 57 1.25 -5.20 -3.09
CA GLY A 57 1.58 -6.60 -3.05
C GLY A 57 1.46 -7.34 -4.39
N TRP A 58 1.59 -8.66 -4.33
CA TRP A 58 1.54 -9.57 -5.47
C TRP A 58 0.24 -9.40 -6.27
N THR A 59 0.37 -9.19 -7.57
CA THR A 59 -0.69 -8.97 -8.57
C THR A 59 -1.56 -7.72 -8.39
N MET A 60 -1.29 -6.88 -7.39
CA MET A 60 -2.12 -5.72 -7.12
C MET A 60 -1.68 -4.47 -7.89
N PRO A 61 -2.63 -3.70 -8.45
CA PRO A 61 -2.36 -2.42 -9.11
C PRO A 61 -2.22 -1.29 -8.10
N ALA A 62 -1.67 -0.16 -8.55
CA ALA A 62 -1.60 1.09 -7.77
C ALA A 62 -2.96 1.58 -7.28
N ASP A 63 -4.02 1.32 -8.05
CA ASP A 63 -5.39 1.75 -7.73
C ASP A 63 -5.90 1.20 -6.38
N ILE A 64 -5.30 0.13 -5.84
CA ILE A 64 -5.70 -0.41 -4.53
C ILE A 64 -5.48 0.59 -3.39
N TRP A 65 -4.58 1.57 -3.60
CA TRP A 65 -4.24 2.63 -2.66
C TRP A 65 -5.09 3.90 -2.80
N ASP A 66 -6.18 3.91 -3.60
CA ASP A 66 -7.01 5.10 -3.84
C ASP A 66 -7.44 5.83 -2.55
N PRO A 67 -7.90 5.15 -1.47
CA PRO A 67 -8.26 5.83 -0.23
C PRO A 67 -7.08 6.58 0.41
N GLN A 68 -5.87 6.00 0.38
CA GLN A 68 -4.65 6.57 0.94
C GLN A 68 -4.16 7.75 0.09
N ILE A 69 -4.15 7.58 -1.24
CA ILE A 69 -3.78 8.66 -2.17
C ILE A 69 -4.64 9.89 -1.90
N ARG A 70 -5.97 9.73 -1.80
CA ARG A 70 -6.90 10.84 -1.57
C ARG A 70 -6.72 11.50 -0.20
N HIS A 71 -6.40 10.72 0.82
CA HIS A 71 -6.18 11.23 2.17
C HIS A 71 -4.90 12.07 2.24
N PHE A 72 -3.78 11.48 1.82
CA PHE A 72 -2.46 12.08 2.00
C PHE A 72 -2.12 13.16 0.98
N ALA A 73 -2.79 13.23 -0.16
CA ALA A 73 -2.57 14.26 -1.18
C ALA A 73 -2.83 15.69 -0.69
N ALA A 74 -3.52 15.87 0.44
CA ALA A 74 -3.72 17.18 1.06
C ALA A 74 -2.43 17.78 1.64
N THR A 75 -1.44 16.93 1.99
CA THR A 75 -0.24 17.32 2.74
C THR A 75 1.06 16.74 2.18
N HIS A 76 0.98 15.78 1.28
CA HIS A 76 2.12 15.05 0.73
C HIS A 76 2.07 14.98 -0.79
N HIS A 77 3.24 14.84 -1.43
CA HIS A 77 3.32 14.30 -2.77
C HIS A 77 3.21 12.77 -2.66
N VAL A 78 2.05 12.25 -3.00
CA VAL A 78 1.73 10.83 -2.89
C VAL A 78 1.94 10.14 -4.21
N VAL A 79 2.67 9.03 -4.21
CA VAL A 79 2.91 8.20 -5.39
C VAL A 79 2.58 6.76 -5.08
N ALA A 80 1.82 6.09 -5.96
CA ALA A 80 1.54 4.66 -5.86
C ALA A 80 2.03 3.95 -7.13
N LEU A 81 2.93 2.99 -6.97
CA LEU A 81 3.57 2.27 -8.07
C LEU A 81 2.64 1.18 -8.63
N ASP A 82 2.54 1.10 -9.96
CA ASP A 82 2.21 -0.15 -10.65
C ASP A 82 3.51 -0.92 -10.90
N PRO A 83 3.84 -1.98 -10.15
CA PRO A 83 5.08 -2.71 -10.39
C PRO A 83 5.12 -3.34 -11.78
N ARG A 84 6.32 -3.72 -12.27
CA ARG A 84 6.43 -4.40 -13.58
C ARG A 84 5.47 -5.57 -13.72
N GLY A 85 4.78 -5.65 -14.84
CA GLY A 85 3.77 -6.66 -15.10
C GLY A 85 2.38 -6.36 -14.50
N HIS A 86 2.25 -5.35 -13.63
CA HIS A 86 1.01 -5.01 -12.93
C HIS A 86 0.35 -3.77 -13.53
N GLY A 87 -0.94 -3.64 -13.28
CA GLY A 87 -1.71 -2.44 -13.64
C GLY A 87 -1.44 -1.97 -15.07
N ARG A 88 -1.05 -0.70 -15.19
CA ARG A 88 -0.73 -0.01 -16.45
C ARG A 88 0.76 -0.05 -16.81
N SER A 89 1.61 -0.62 -15.97
CA SER A 89 3.02 -0.84 -16.27
C SER A 89 3.21 -1.86 -17.38
N GLU A 90 4.33 -1.72 -18.11
CA GLU A 90 4.72 -2.69 -19.14
C GLU A 90 4.84 -4.10 -18.55
N LYS A 91 4.52 -5.10 -19.37
CA LYS A 91 4.52 -6.52 -19.03
C LYS A 91 5.66 -7.25 -19.73
N PRO A 92 6.93 -7.02 -19.32
CA PRO A 92 8.09 -7.65 -19.94
C PRO A 92 8.07 -9.17 -19.73
N SER A 93 8.88 -9.89 -20.49
CA SER A 93 9.05 -11.34 -20.31
C SER A 93 10.02 -11.73 -19.19
N HIS A 94 10.62 -10.76 -18.49
CA HIS A 94 11.72 -10.94 -17.53
C HIS A 94 11.65 -9.94 -16.35
N GLY A 95 12.55 -10.13 -15.36
CA GLY A 95 12.74 -9.19 -14.26
C GLY A 95 11.74 -9.34 -13.11
N TYR A 96 11.07 -10.48 -12.97
CA TYR A 96 10.09 -10.74 -11.92
C TYR A 96 10.69 -11.35 -10.64
N TYR A 97 11.97 -11.09 -10.37
CA TYR A 97 12.66 -11.53 -9.15
C TYR A 97 12.93 -10.35 -8.21
N PRO A 98 13.08 -10.62 -6.88
CA PRO A 98 13.06 -9.57 -5.86
C PRO A 98 14.08 -8.46 -6.06
N SER A 99 15.34 -8.76 -6.42
CA SER A 99 16.36 -7.72 -6.61
C SER A 99 16.04 -6.79 -7.79
N ARG A 100 15.52 -7.29 -8.93
CA ARG A 100 15.11 -6.40 -10.03
C ARG A 100 13.88 -5.55 -9.65
N ARG A 101 12.90 -6.14 -8.96
CA ARG A 101 11.72 -5.40 -8.53
C ARG A 101 12.05 -4.40 -7.41
N GLY A 102 12.98 -4.76 -6.53
CA GLY A 102 13.58 -3.81 -5.57
C GLY A 102 14.28 -2.65 -6.26
N GLN A 103 15.09 -2.96 -7.29
CA GLN A 103 15.74 -1.92 -8.09
C GLN A 103 14.72 -1.01 -8.83
N ASP A 104 13.56 -1.53 -9.27
CA ASP A 104 12.47 -0.70 -9.83
C ASP A 104 11.96 0.34 -8.83
N ILE A 105 11.85 -0.05 -7.55
CA ILE A 105 11.48 0.88 -6.47
C ILE A 105 12.54 1.98 -6.33
N GLY A 106 13.82 1.60 -6.29
CA GLY A 106 14.92 2.56 -6.23
C GLY A 106 14.93 3.53 -7.41
N GLU A 107 14.76 3.03 -8.61
CA GLU A 107 14.71 3.84 -9.83
C GLU A 107 13.48 4.77 -9.87
N LEU A 108 12.35 4.36 -9.27
CA LEU A 108 11.21 5.25 -9.04
C LEU A 108 11.59 6.39 -8.08
N LEU A 109 12.20 6.08 -6.94
CA LEU A 109 12.62 7.08 -5.95
C LEU A 109 13.59 8.09 -6.57
N GLU A 110 14.56 7.63 -7.37
CA GLU A 110 15.49 8.48 -8.10
C GLU A 110 14.77 9.37 -9.14
N HIS A 111 13.79 8.80 -9.86
CA HIS A 111 12.99 9.53 -10.85
C HIS A 111 12.17 10.66 -10.22
N LEU A 112 11.62 10.43 -9.02
CA LEU A 112 10.78 11.40 -8.29
C LEU A 112 11.58 12.54 -7.65
N GLY A 113 12.89 12.38 -7.48
CA GLY A 113 13.78 13.43 -7.00
C GLY A 113 14.67 12.99 -5.85
N SER A 114 15.39 13.96 -5.25
CA SER A 114 16.43 13.71 -4.25
C SER A 114 15.95 13.72 -2.81
N GLU A 115 14.67 13.99 -2.55
CA GLU A 115 14.15 13.98 -1.18
C GLU A 115 13.80 12.56 -0.74
N PRO A 116 14.33 12.07 0.40
CA PRO A 116 14.02 10.73 0.88
C PRO A 116 12.54 10.55 1.18
N ALA A 117 11.96 9.46 0.69
CA ALA A 117 10.56 9.14 0.80
C ALA A 117 10.21 8.34 2.06
N VAL A 118 9.00 8.52 2.59
CA VAL A 118 8.37 7.48 3.41
C VAL A 118 7.83 6.42 2.44
N VAL A 119 8.33 5.18 2.55
CA VAL A 119 7.91 4.07 1.69
C VAL A 119 6.98 3.15 2.46
N VAL A 120 5.75 3.03 1.98
CA VAL A 120 4.71 2.14 2.51
C VAL A 120 4.62 0.93 1.60
N ALA A 121 5.06 -0.21 2.07
CA ALA A 121 5.11 -1.45 1.31
C ALA A 121 4.15 -2.48 1.90
N TRP A 122 3.37 -3.15 1.07
CA TRP A 122 2.40 -4.15 1.48
C TRP A 122 2.70 -5.52 0.90
N SER A 123 2.62 -6.58 1.74
CA SER A 123 2.72 -7.97 1.31
C SER A 123 4.05 -8.22 0.55
N LEU A 124 4.04 -8.79 -0.64
CA LEU A 124 5.24 -9.00 -1.46
C LEU A 124 6.05 -7.71 -1.68
N GLY A 125 5.40 -6.54 -1.69
CA GLY A 125 6.07 -5.24 -1.77
C GLY A 125 7.02 -4.99 -0.60
N VAL A 126 6.76 -5.59 0.59
CA VAL A 126 7.66 -5.53 1.75
C VAL A 126 8.98 -6.22 1.44
N GLN A 127 8.93 -7.47 0.94
CA GLN A 127 10.13 -8.22 0.56
C GLN A 127 10.96 -7.44 -0.47
N GLU A 128 10.32 -6.91 -1.51
CA GLU A 128 10.99 -6.17 -2.57
C GLU A 128 11.63 -4.87 -2.07
N THR A 129 10.92 -4.16 -1.17
CA THR A 129 11.44 -2.93 -0.55
C THR A 129 12.62 -3.23 0.38
N LEU A 130 12.56 -4.31 1.18
CA LEU A 130 13.67 -4.72 2.03
C LEU A 130 14.88 -5.16 1.20
N VAL A 131 14.67 -5.92 0.12
CA VAL A 131 15.76 -6.28 -0.82
C VAL A 131 16.38 -5.03 -1.45
N TYR A 132 15.57 -4.03 -1.83
CA TYR A 132 16.10 -2.74 -2.29
C TYR A 132 17.01 -2.10 -1.23
N THR A 133 16.57 -2.01 0.03
CA THR A 133 17.38 -1.38 1.09
C THR A 133 18.67 -2.15 1.37
N GLN A 134 18.64 -3.47 1.27
CA GLN A 134 19.80 -4.32 1.44
C GLN A 134 20.85 -4.13 0.33
N GLU A 135 20.41 -4.06 -0.91
CA GLU A 135 21.31 -4.01 -2.07
C GLU A 135 21.79 -2.58 -2.41
N HIS A 136 20.97 -1.56 -2.11
CA HIS A 136 21.19 -0.18 -2.54
C HIS A 136 21.26 0.84 -1.39
N GLY A 137 21.04 0.40 -0.14
CA GLY A 137 21.03 1.29 1.02
C GLY A 137 19.73 2.07 1.22
N THR A 138 19.75 2.99 2.17
CA THR A 138 18.58 3.73 2.63
C THR A 138 18.62 5.24 2.33
N GLU A 139 19.53 5.68 1.47
CA GLU A 139 19.73 7.12 1.20
C GLU A 139 18.46 7.81 0.69
N ASN A 140 17.68 7.13 -0.17
CA ASN A 140 16.42 7.63 -0.72
C ASN A 140 15.19 7.28 0.17
N VAL A 141 15.41 6.68 1.34
CA VAL A 141 14.36 6.27 2.26
C VAL A 141 14.43 7.08 3.54
N ARG A 142 13.36 7.77 3.88
CA ARG A 142 13.19 8.51 5.13
C ARG A 142 12.71 7.63 6.27
N ALA A 143 11.75 6.76 5.96
CA ALA A 143 11.17 5.78 6.87
C ALA A 143 10.48 4.66 6.07
N LEU A 144 10.27 3.51 6.71
CA LEU A 144 9.58 2.37 6.15
C LEU A 144 8.28 2.09 6.92
N VAL A 145 7.23 1.73 6.20
CA VAL A 145 6.00 1.19 6.76
C VAL A 145 5.76 -0.16 6.11
N LEU A 146 5.92 -1.23 6.90
CA LEU A 146 5.86 -2.61 6.44
C LEU A 146 4.51 -3.19 6.82
N VAL A 147 3.69 -3.51 5.79
CA VAL A 147 2.28 -3.81 5.96
C VAL A 147 2.01 -5.27 5.65
N ASP A 148 1.58 -6.00 6.68
CA ASP A 148 1.00 -7.35 6.62
C ASP A 148 1.86 -8.38 5.86
N TRP A 149 3.09 -8.54 6.29
CA TRP A 149 4.04 -9.53 5.80
C TRP A 149 4.82 -10.15 6.96
N ASP A 150 5.00 -11.46 6.92
CA ASP A 150 5.88 -12.14 7.86
C ASP A 150 7.35 -11.87 7.47
N ILE A 151 8.13 -11.41 8.45
CA ILE A 151 9.53 -11.01 8.25
C ILE A 151 10.49 -12.05 8.85
N ILE A 152 10.00 -12.88 9.74
CA ILE A 152 10.81 -13.79 10.55
C ILE A 152 10.64 -15.23 10.08
N ASP A 153 9.40 -15.68 9.94
CA ASP A 153 9.06 -17.05 9.54
C ASP A 153 8.22 -17.04 8.28
N ASP A 154 8.74 -17.66 7.22
CA ASP A 154 8.03 -17.77 5.96
C ASP A 154 7.64 -19.23 5.77
N GLU A 155 6.33 -19.52 5.64
CA GLU A 155 5.82 -20.87 5.44
C GLU A 155 5.89 -21.32 3.96
N PRO A 156 6.97 -21.97 3.51
CA PRO A 156 7.15 -22.36 2.11
C PRO A 156 6.02 -23.26 1.58
N GLU A 157 5.39 -24.05 2.47
CA GLU A 157 4.29 -24.95 2.12
C GLU A 157 3.05 -24.18 1.66
N TYR A 158 2.77 -23.05 2.28
CA TYR A 158 1.68 -22.16 1.89
C TYR A 158 1.86 -21.62 0.47
N PHE A 159 3.07 -21.17 0.13
CA PHE A 159 3.37 -20.66 -1.21
C PHE A 159 3.42 -21.78 -2.25
N THR A 160 3.87 -22.99 -1.88
CA THR A 160 3.86 -24.17 -2.75
C THR A 160 2.44 -24.54 -3.17
N SER A 161 1.48 -24.54 -2.25
CA SER A 161 0.08 -24.82 -2.55
C SER A 161 -0.52 -23.79 -3.50
N ARG A 162 -0.20 -22.51 -3.33
CA ARG A 162 -0.58 -21.41 -4.22
C ARG A 162 0.00 -21.59 -5.62
N PHE A 163 1.29 -21.92 -5.72
CA PHE A 163 1.96 -22.14 -7.00
C PHE A 163 1.26 -23.24 -7.81
N ILE A 164 0.91 -24.36 -7.17
CA ILE A 164 0.18 -25.45 -7.84
C ILE A 164 -1.22 -24.99 -8.28
N SER A 165 -1.94 -24.29 -7.43
CA SER A 165 -3.29 -23.82 -7.71
C SER A 165 -3.34 -22.85 -8.90
N LEU A 166 -2.34 -22.00 -9.05
CA LEU A 166 -2.18 -21.10 -10.20
C LEU A 166 -1.99 -21.85 -11.52
N GLN A 167 -1.37 -23.03 -11.49
CA GLN A 167 -1.16 -23.85 -12.71
C GLN A 167 -2.42 -24.59 -13.14
N VAL A 168 -3.31 -24.95 -12.19
CA VAL A 168 -4.47 -25.82 -12.46
C VAL A 168 -5.75 -25.03 -12.70
N GLY A 169 -5.95 -23.91 -12.01
CA GLY A 169 -7.21 -23.16 -12.07
C GLY A 169 -7.06 -21.70 -11.71
N ARG A 170 -6.18 -20.99 -12.42
CA ARG A 170 -5.77 -19.60 -12.10
C ARG A 170 -6.94 -18.66 -11.84
N GLU A 171 -7.95 -18.62 -12.71
CA GLU A 171 -9.05 -17.68 -12.56
C GLU A 171 -9.85 -17.93 -11.27
N ALA A 172 -10.27 -19.17 -11.05
CA ALA A 172 -11.05 -19.53 -9.86
C ALA A 172 -10.25 -19.28 -8.58
N TRP A 173 -8.96 -19.61 -8.59
CA TRP A 173 -8.07 -19.37 -7.47
C TRP A 173 -7.88 -17.87 -7.20
N THR A 174 -7.62 -17.07 -8.26
CA THR A 174 -7.45 -15.62 -8.13
C THR A 174 -8.70 -14.96 -7.56
N ARG A 175 -9.90 -15.35 -8.03
CA ARG A 175 -11.17 -14.85 -7.48
C ARG A 175 -11.32 -15.17 -5.98
N GLY A 176 -10.99 -16.39 -5.59
CA GLY A 176 -11.00 -16.80 -4.18
C GLY A 176 -10.00 -16.00 -3.34
N PHE A 177 -8.78 -15.83 -3.84
CA PHE A 177 -7.73 -15.04 -3.20
C PHE A 177 -8.15 -13.59 -3.01
N ILE A 178 -8.61 -12.92 -4.10
CA ILE A 178 -9.06 -11.52 -4.04
C ILE A 178 -10.19 -11.33 -3.03
N LYS A 179 -11.15 -12.25 -2.99
CA LYS A 179 -12.22 -12.18 -1.98
C LYS A 179 -11.69 -12.36 -0.56
N GLY A 180 -10.70 -13.23 -0.37
CA GLY A 180 -10.14 -13.58 0.93
C GLY A 180 -9.21 -12.54 1.54
N ILE A 181 -8.68 -11.59 0.75
CA ILE A 181 -7.81 -10.54 1.31
C ILE A 181 -8.57 -9.42 2.03
N PHE A 182 -9.90 -9.44 2.02
CA PHE A 182 -10.77 -8.46 2.69
C PHE A 182 -11.55 -9.12 3.82
N HIS A 183 -11.59 -8.48 4.97
CA HIS A 183 -12.45 -8.86 6.10
C HIS A 183 -13.92 -8.55 5.78
N ASN A 184 -14.17 -7.35 5.28
CA ASN A 184 -15.45 -6.91 4.77
C ASN A 184 -15.32 -6.69 3.26
N PRO A 185 -15.68 -7.67 2.43
CA PRO A 185 -15.51 -7.55 0.98
C PRO A 185 -16.16 -6.25 0.46
N PRO A 186 -15.43 -5.46 -0.34
CA PRO A 186 -15.98 -4.28 -1.01
C PRO A 186 -17.10 -4.65 -1.99
N SER A 187 -17.62 -3.67 -2.72
CA SER A 187 -18.65 -3.93 -3.74
C SER A 187 -18.18 -4.98 -4.76
N GLU A 188 -19.13 -5.72 -5.33
CA GLU A 188 -18.84 -6.71 -6.39
C GLU A 188 -18.12 -6.06 -7.59
N GLU A 189 -18.44 -4.79 -7.90
CA GLU A 189 -17.78 -4.04 -8.97
C GLU A 189 -16.28 -3.83 -8.65
N TYR A 190 -15.96 -3.45 -7.41
CA TYR A 190 -14.58 -3.28 -6.97
C TYR A 190 -13.83 -4.63 -6.98
N LEU A 191 -14.45 -5.69 -6.45
CA LEU A 191 -13.86 -7.03 -6.44
C LEU A 191 -13.56 -7.52 -7.86
N GLU A 192 -14.49 -7.29 -8.81
CA GLU A 192 -14.27 -7.66 -10.20
C GLU A 192 -13.14 -6.84 -10.82
N ALA A 193 -13.09 -5.54 -10.59
CA ALA A 193 -12.03 -4.67 -11.11
C ALA A 193 -10.63 -5.11 -10.63
N ILE A 194 -10.46 -5.38 -9.33
CA ILE A 194 -9.20 -5.87 -8.77
C ILE A 194 -8.88 -7.29 -9.28
N THR A 195 -9.88 -8.15 -9.41
CA THR A 195 -9.70 -9.50 -9.97
C THR A 195 -9.19 -9.43 -11.41
N GLN A 196 -9.79 -8.59 -12.26
CA GLN A 196 -9.34 -8.41 -13.63
C GLN A 196 -7.93 -7.81 -13.71
N ALA A 197 -7.60 -6.86 -12.85
CA ALA A 197 -6.25 -6.33 -12.73
C ALA A 197 -5.24 -7.44 -12.38
N ALA A 198 -5.54 -8.28 -11.39
CA ALA A 198 -4.71 -9.41 -11.01
C ALA A 198 -4.56 -10.45 -12.12
N LEU A 199 -5.64 -10.77 -12.83
CA LEU A 199 -5.63 -11.69 -13.98
C LEU A 199 -4.88 -11.13 -15.20
N SER A 200 -4.76 -9.82 -15.32
CA SER A 200 -4.00 -9.15 -16.39
C SER A 200 -2.48 -9.29 -16.24
N VAL A 201 -1.97 -9.60 -15.04
CA VAL A 201 -0.54 -9.91 -14.83
C VAL A 201 -0.21 -11.21 -15.58
N PRO A 202 0.87 -11.28 -16.37
CA PRO A 202 1.21 -12.50 -17.12
C PRO A 202 1.34 -13.72 -16.21
N THR A 203 0.83 -14.88 -16.66
CA THR A 203 0.85 -16.12 -15.85
C THR A 203 2.27 -16.53 -15.45
N ASN A 204 3.23 -16.40 -16.36
CA ASN A 204 4.62 -16.68 -16.07
C ASN A 204 5.20 -15.71 -15.01
N ALA A 205 4.80 -14.45 -15.05
CA ALA A 205 5.23 -13.46 -14.06
C ALA A 205 4.69 -13.83 -12.66
N THR A 206 3.39 -14.14 -12.55
CA THR A 206 2.78 -14.58 -11.28
C THR A 206 3.46 -15.83 -10.72
N ALA A 207 3.76 -16.80 -11.58
CA ALA A 207 4.43 -18.04 -11.19
C ALA A 207 5.89 -17.79 -10.76
N ILE A 208 6.64 -16.94 -11.48
CA ILE A 208 8.03 -16.61 -11.14
C ILE A 208 8.08 -15.91 -9.77
N MET A 209 7.20 -14.95 -9.50
CA MET A 209 7.17 -14.23 -8.21
C MET A 209 6.94 -15.18 -7.04
N ILE A 210 5.92 -16.05 -7.11
CA ILE A 210 5.67 -17.07 -6.06
C ILE A 210 6.81 -18.10 -6.01
N GLY A 211 7.32 -18.52 -7.15
CA GLY A 211 8.46 -19.46 -7.23
C GLY A 211 9.71 -18.90 -6.56
N ASN A 212 9.98 -17.60 -6.68
CA ASN A 212 11.10 -16.97 -5.98
C ASN A 212 10.93 -17.02 -4.46
N ILE A 213 9.73 -16.78 -3.93
CA ILE A 213 9.46 -16.91 -2.50
C ILE A 213 9.79 -18.34 -2.03
N ILE A 214 9.32 -19.37 -2.76
CA ILE A 214 9.58 -20.77 -2.42
C ILE A 214 11.07 -21.13 -2.50
N LEU A 215 11.75 -20.66 -3.58
CA LEU A 215 13.16 -21.03 -3.83
C LEU A 215 14.15 -20.32 -2.92
N MET A 216 13.83 -19.10 -2.51
CA MET A 216 14.67 -18.35 -1.56
C MET A 216 14.57 -18.93 -0.15
N GLY A 217 13.60 -19.83 0.09
CA GLY A 217 13.33 -20.43 1.39
C GLY A 217 12.76 -19.41 2.38
N PRO A 218 12.71 -19.76 3.67
CA PRO A 218 12.35 -18.82 4.71
C PRO A 218 13.37 -17.67 4.65
N ASN A 219 12.99 -16.61 3.95
CA ASN A 219 13.78 -15.39 3.87
C ASN A 219 13.70 -14.72 5.23
N ASP A 220 14.67 -15.01 6.04
CA ASP A 220 14.92 -14.23 7.23
C ASP A 220 15.25 -12.78 6.84
N LEU A 221 14.22 -12.02 6.52
CA LEU A 221 14.32 -10.58 6.27
C LEU A 221 14.66 -9.83 7.56
N SER A 222 14.65 -10.52 8.71
CA SER A 222 15.04 -9.96 9.99
C SER A 222 16.50 -9.47 9.98
N SER A 223 17.37 -10.14 9.24
CA SER A 223 18.75 -9.70 9.06
C SER A 223 18.84 -8.35 8.36
N VAL A 224 17.95 -8.08 7.41
CA VAL A 224 17.85 -6.79 6.71
C VAL A 224 17.32 -5.72 7.66
N VAL A 225 16.23 -6.01 8.38
CA VAL A 225 15.62 -5.09 9.35
C VAL A 225 16.64 -4.69 10.43
N ASN A 226 17.49 -5.62 10.89
CA ASN A 226 18.55 -5.32 11.85
C ASN A 226 19.62 -4.33 11.35
N THR A 227 19.74 -4.16 10.04
CA THR A 227 20.71 -3.22 9.43
C THR A 227 20.11 -1.87 9.07
N LEU A 228 18.77 -1.72 9.20
CA LEU A 228 18.10 -0.48 8.85
C LEU A 228 18.47 0.63 9.84
N ASP A 229 18.88 1.76 9.31
CA ASP A 229 19.20 2.98 10.04
C ASP A 229 18.06 4.03 9.97
N ARG A 230 16.88 3.59 9.56
CA ARG A 230 15.67 4.41 9.37
C ARG A 230 14.56 3.96 10.31
N PRO A 231 13.65 4.88 10.72
CA PRO A 231 12.46 4.51 11.46
C PRO A 231 11.60 3.50 10.69
N VAL A 232 11.10 2.48 11.38
CA VAL A 232 10.23 1.46 10.82
C VAL A 232 8.93 1.38 11.62
N LEU A 233 7.80 1.36 10.91
CA LEU A 233 6.49 1.02 11.43
C LEU A 233 6.05 -0.32 10.84
N PHE A 234 5.64 -1.25 11.69
CA PHE A 234 5.01 -2.50 11.28
C PHE A 234 3.50 -2.40 11.50
N VAL A 235 2.71 -2.75 10.49
CA VAL A 235 1.25 -2.71 10.57
C VAL A 235 0.68 -4.05 10.12
N TYR A 236 -0.05 -4.70 11.00
CA TYR A 236 -0.61 -6.03 10.79
C TYR A 236 -2.13 -6.04 10.82
N SER A 237 -2.73 -6.97 10.09
CA SER A 237 -4.15 -7.30 10.19
C SER A 237 -4.47 -8.04 11.49
N SER A 238 -5.77 -8.30 11.73
CA SER A 238 -6.21 -9.08 12.89
C SER A 238 -6.37 -10.57 12.61
N GLU A 239 -5.84 -11.07 11.51
CA GLU A 239 -5.76 -12.51 11.25
C GLU A 239 -4.75 -13.19 12.18
N ASN A 240 -4.99 -14.44 12.55
CA ASN A 240 -4.19 -15.14 13.56
C ASN A 240 -2.69 -15.13 13.25
N TRP A 241 -2.32 -15.46 11.98
CA TRP A 241 -0.92 -15.46 11.55
C TRP A 241 -0.28 -14.07 11.66
N ALA A 242 -1.02 -13.02 11.32
CA ALA A 242 -0.52 -11.66 11.36
C ALA A 242 -0.35 -11.14 12.81
N VAL A 243 -1.21 -11.57 13.73
CA VAL A 243 -1.06 -11.28 15.16
C VAL A 243 0.16 -12.00 15.72
N GLU A 244 0.39 -13.28 15.34
CA GLU A 244 1.58 -14.05 15.72
C GLU A 244 2.85 -13.37 15.19
N ALA A 245 2.90 -12.99 13.92
CA ALA A 245 4.02 -12.25 13.32
C ALA A 245 4.25 -10.89 14.01
N ALA A 246 3.19 -10.17 14.40
CA ALA A 246 3.30 -8.92 15.14
C ALA A 246 3.92 -9.13 16.54
N ASP A 247 3.58 -10.22 17.22
CA ASP A 247 4.15 -10.57 18.52
C ASP A 247 5.62 -10.98 18.41
N GLU A 248 6.00 -11.68 17.35
CA GLU A 248 7.39 -12.01 17.05
C GLU A 248 8.23 -10.75 16.77
N VAL A 249 7.71 -9.82 15.98
CA VAL A 249 8.36 -8.52 15.74
C VAL A 249 8.57 -7.75 17.05
N ARG A 250 7.57 -7.70 17.94
CA ARG A 250 7.70 -7.07 19.27
C ARG A 250 8.76 -7.72 20.14
N GLN A 251 8.95 -9.04 20.02
CA GLN A 251 9.99 -9.77 20.77
C GLN A 251 11.38 -9.51 20.20
N HIS A 252 11.53 -9.46 18.88
CA HIS A 252 12.83 -9.26 18.22
C HIS A 252 13.26 -7.78 18.25
N TRP A 253 12.32 -6.84 18.10
CA TRP A 253 12.58 -5.39 18.09
C TRP A 253 11.66 -4.66 19.07
N PRO A 254 11.92 -4.75 20.38
CA PRO A 254 11.02 -4.22 21.42
C PRO A 254 10.83 -2.70 21.35
N ASP A 255 11.73 -1.98 20.71
CA ASP A 255 11.65 -0.53 20.54
C ASP A 255 10.94 -0.12 19.22
N SER A 256 10.55 -1.09 18.39
CA SER A 256 9.84 -0.81 17.14
C SER A 256 8.36 -0.46 17.39
N ARG A 257 7.80 0.37 16.52
CA ARG A 257 6.36 0.63 16.53
C ARG A 257 5.65 -0.49 15.75
N VAL A 258 4.77 -1.22 16.44
CA VAL A 258 3.96 -2.31 15.89
C VAL A 258 2.49 -2.06 16.18
N GLU A 259 1.68 -1.94 15.14
CA GLU A 259 0.24 -1.74 15.21
C GLU A 259 -0.50 -2.94 14.64
N VAL A 260 -1.57 -3.37 15.31
CA VAL A 260 -2.52 -4.36 14.77
C VAL A 260 -3.86 -3.68 14.60
N ILE A 261 -4.43 -3.72 13.39
CA ILE A 261 -5.71 -3.09 13.09
C ILE A 261 -6.80 -4.17 13.15
N ASN A 262 -7.71 -4.02 14.11
CA ASN A 262 -8.81 -4.97 14.31
C ASN A 262 -9.83 -4.95 13.17
N GLU A 263 -10.57 -6.06 13.01
CA GLU A 263 -11.61 -6.22 11.99
C GLU A 263 -11.06 -6.02 10.57
N THR A 264 -9.86 -6.53 10.32
CA THR A 264 -9.18 -6.47 9.03
C THR A 264 -8.62 -7.83 8.61
N SER A 265 -8.49 -8.03 7.32
CA SER A 265 -7.73 -9.08 6.68
C SER A 265 -6.50 -8.49 5.96
N HIS A 266 -5.91 -9.22 5.03
CA HIS A 266 -4.65 -8.88 4.39
C HIS A 266 -4.60 -7.47 3.75
N ALA A 267 -5.71 -6.98 3.18
CA ALA A 267 -5.84 -5.63 2.63
C ALA A 267 -6.40 -4.64 3.68
N LEU A 268 -5.80 -4.60 4.85
CA LEU A 268 -6.25 -3.85 6.04
C LEU A 268 -6.49 -2.35 5.80
N PHE A 269 -5.75 -1.76 4.88
CA PHE A 269 -5.87 -0.34 4.49
C PHE A 269 -7.09 -0.07 3.58
N VAL A 270 -7.72 -1.13 3.06
CA VAL A 270 -9.02 -1.08 2.36
C VAL A 270 -10.15 -1.40 3.31
N ASP A 271 -9.98 -2.38 4.23
CA ASP A 271 -10.97 -2.74 5.22
C ASP A 271 -11.25 -1.61 6.23
N GLN A 272 -10.19 -0.94 6.71
CA GLN A 272 -10.25 0.12 7.72
C GLN A 272 -9.40 1.32 7.29
N PRO A 273 -9.77 2.02 6.19
CA PRO A 273 -8.92 3.05 5.58
C PRO A 273 -8.67 4.23 6.53
N GLU A 274 -9.66 4.68 7.29
CA GLU A 274 -9.52 5.79 8.24
C GLU A 274 -8.55 5.44 9.37
N ARG A 275 -8.64 4.21 9.90
CA ARG A 275 -7.74 3.76 10.97
C ARG A 275 -6.32 3.58 10.47
N PHE A 276 -6.14 3.00 9.30
CA PHE A 276 -4.82 2.87 8.67
C PHE A 276 -4.20 4.25 8.42
N ASN A 277 -4.95 5.17 7.83
CA ASN A 277 -4.50 6.53 7.58
C ASN A 277 -4.11 7.25 8.88
N GLN A 278 -4.89 7.11 9.95
CA GLN A 278 -4.56 7.67 11.27
C GLN A 278 -3.25 7.11 11.81
N VAL A 279 -3.03 5.79 11.74
CA VAL A 279 -1.77 5.14 12.18
C VAL A 279 -0.57 5.68 11.42
N LEU A 280 -0.73 5.85 10.10
CA LEU A 280 0.33 6.38 9.24
C LEU A 280 0.60 7.86 9.51
N ASP A 281 -0.45 8.70 9.66
CA ASP A 281 -0.32 10.11 10.04
C ASP A 281 0.44 10.27 11.37
N GLU A 282 0.05 9.48 12.39
CA GLU A 282 0.70 9.48 13.70
C GLU A 282 2.19 9.08 13.60
N PHE A 283 2.53 8.11 12.77
CA PHE A 283 3.91 7.70 12.56
C PHE A 283 4.71 8.79 11.85
N ILE A 284 4.20 9.33 10.75
CA ILE A 284 4.85 10.40 9.98
C ILE A 284 5.12 11.61 10.86
N ALA A 285 4.20 11.97 11.76
CA ALA A 285 4.37 13.09 12.69
C ALA A 285 5.53 12.90 13.70
N THR A 286 6.00 11.67 13.91
CA THR A 286 7.17 11.39 14.78
C THR A 286 8.50 11.51 14.06
N LEU A 287 8.50 11.59 12.73
CA LEU A 287 9.73 11.59 11.95
C LEU A 287 10.46 12.94 12.07
N PRO A 288 11.78 12.95 12.25
CA PRO A 288 12.55 14.18 12.36
C PRO A 288 12.50 15.01 11.09
N GLY A 289 12.38 16.33 11.22
CA GLY A 289 12.57 17.30 10.13
C GLY A 289 11.43 17.35 9.10
N GLN A 290 10.18 17.57 9.55
CA GLN A 290 9.14 18.17 8.68
C GLN A 290 9.34 19.65 8.52
#